data_68c72059b1b2adff3afad5dd3f91d7dd
#
_entry.id   68c72059b1b2adff3afad5dd3f91d7dd
#
_cell.length_a   1.000
_cell.length_b   1.000
_cell.length_c   1.000
_cell.angle_alpha   90.00
_cell.angle_beta   90.00
_cell.angle_gamma   90.00
#
_symmetry.space_group_name_H-M   'P 1'
#
loop_
_entity.id
_entity.type
_entity.pdbx_description
1 polymer ?
#
loop_
_entity_poly.entity_id
_entity_poly.type
_entity_poly.pdbx_seq_one_letter_code
_entity_poly.pdbx_strand_id
1 'polypeptide(L)'
;NDPLFVIDGYPTTDAELFNNINPADIADIQILKDAASSAIYGSKAGNGVIIVTTKQGQTGKPKVSFSTQVGWSEAQNYVDVLEADDYMDMIIEARTNNGSIQNFPKLIQMRESGNYENTNWQDAIFRNALNYRGTATITGGTEVLKYNFSANYQNEDGILLNSFYKRVGIKGGFEANLSKKIKLGVNFSTTYSKRRLQQPTGGNTEDVTGVIAQALSMPPILPVYQNNGDYTQIAQHYADLGLNNQLRNPVSNLLENRNDKWSIRTMSNAYFEVKPIKGLTLRTSVNFTTNAAKQDYYQSAFLLGKSYTGNKSTPDLTSIDGYRLSGFGYNAYWSTTATYDVTFNEKHHLNTMI
;
A
#
# COMPACT_ATOMS: atom_id res chain seq x y z
N ASN A 1 19.67 1.85 -2.52
CA ASN A 1 19.43 3.28 -2.79
C ASN A 1 18.40 3.39 -3.90
N ASP A 2 17.37 4.24 -3.74
CA ASP A 2 16.28 4.41 -4.69
C ASP A 2 16.75 5.24 -5.90
N PRO A 3 16.19 5.02 -7.10
CA PRO A 3 16.44 5.86 -8.27
C PRO A 3 15.81 7.25 -8.08
N LEU A 4 16.28 8.23 -8.84
CA LEU A 4 15.63 9.52 -8.94
C LEU A 4 14.41 9.42 -9.86
N PHE A 5 13.23 9.83 -9.39
CA PHE A 5 12.05 10.01 -10.22
C PHE A 5 11.99 11.44 -10.73
N VAL A 6 11.66 11.62 -12.00
CA VAL A 6 11.39 12.93 -12.60
C VAL A 6 9.98 12.92 -13.19
N ILE A 7 9.02 13.47 -12.45
CA ILE A 7 7.60 13.43 -12.80
C ILE A 7 7.20 14.78 -13.39
N ASP A 8 6.87 14.82 -14.69
CA ASP A 8 6.56 16.04 -15.44
C ASP A 8 7.60 17.17 -15.22
N GLY A 9 8.89 16.78 -15.10
CA GLY A 9 10.01 17.69 -14.85
C GLY A 9 10.30 17.97 -13.35
N TYR A 10 9.54 17.41 -12.42
CA TYR A 10 9.80 17.52 -10.98
C TYR A 10 10.70 16.37 -10.49
N PRO A 11 11.95 16.64 -10.04
CA PRO A 11 12.84 15.62 -9.52
C PRO A 11 12.50 15.30 -8.05
N THR A 12 12.34 14.01 -7.73
CA THR A 12 12.03 13.53 -6.38
C THR A 12 12.65 12.15 -6.12
N THR A 13 13.02 11.88 -4.89
CA THR A 13 13.38 10.54 -4.41
C THR A 13 12.23 9.85 -3.67
N ASP A 14 11.07 10.50 -3.56
CA ASP A 14 9.88 9.93 -2.93
C ASP A 14 9.16 8.99 -3.92
N ALA A 15 9.42 7.69 -3.81
CA ALA A 15 8.77 6.67 -4.60
C ALA A 15 7.24 6.63 -4.39
N GLU A 16 6.72 7.10 -3.26
CA GLU A 16 5.28 7.17 -3.05
C GLU A 16 4.59 8.20 -3.96
N LEU A 17 5.29 9.25 -4.39
CA LEU A 17 4.75 10.19 -5.40
C LEU A 17 4.53 9.47 -6.73
N PHE A 18 5.46 8.64 -7.18
CA PHE A 18 5.32 7.82 -8.37
C PHE A 18 4.19 6.79 -8.21
N ASN A 19 4.17 6.05 -7.11
CA ASN A 19 3.16 5.02 -6.84
C ASN A 19 1.73 5.57 -6.74
N ASN A 20 1.58 6.85 -6.44
CA ASN A 20 0.28 7.53 -6.38
C ASN A 20 -0.21 8.04 -7.74
N ILE A 21 0.59 7.95 -8.82
CA ILE A 21 0.11 8.28 -10.17
C ILE A 21 -0.81 7.16 -10.65
N ASN A 22 -1.97 7.53 -11.20
CA ASN A 22 -2.81 6.54 -11.86
C ASN A 22 -2.11 6.08 -13.17
N PRO A 23 -1.87 4.76 -13.38
CA PRO A 23 -1.26 4.28 -14.60
C PRO A 23 -1.97 4.74 -15.88
N ALA A 24 -3.30 4.92 -15.83
CA ALA A 24 -4.07 5.44 -16.95
C ALA A 24 -3.73 6.90 -17.34
N ASP A 25 -3.12 7.66 -16.42
CA ASP A 25 -2.67 9.05 -16.64
C ASP A 25 -1.23 9.15 -17.14
N ILE A 26 -0.49 8.04 -17.20
CA ILE A 26 0.89 8.01 -17.70
C ILE A 26 0.87 7.95 -19.23
N ALA A 27 1.64 8.83 -19.85
CA ALA A 27 1.87 8.84 -21.30
C ALA A 27 3.12 8.04 -21.67
N ASP A 28 4.21 8.21 -20.88
CA ASP A 28 5.50 7.59 -21.16
C ASP A 28 6.33 7.42 -19.87
N ILE A 29 7.17 6.37 -19.84
CA ILE A 29 8.16 6.14 -18.81
C ILE A 29 9.49 5.84 -19.48
N GLN A 30 10.51 6.65 -19.18
CA GLN A 30 11.89 6.45 -19.66
C GLN A 30 12.81 6.16 -18.49
N ILE A 31 13.72 5.21 -18.67
CA ILE A 31 14.69 4.84 -17.64
C ILE A 31 16.09 5.16 -18.16
N LEU A 32 16.76 6.12 -17.50
CA LEU A 32 18.16 6.48 -17.80
C LEU A 32 19.08 5.73 -16.84
N LYS A 33 19.88 4.83 -17.38
CA LYS A 33 20.81 3.98 -16.61
C LYS A 33 22.26 4.37 -16.77
N ASP A 34 22.57 5.16 -17.79
CA ASP A 34 23.94 5.59 -18.09
C ASP A 34 24.26 6.98 -17.48
N ALA A 35 25.52 7.19 -17.14
CA ALA A 35 25.97 8.39 -16.49
C ALA A 35 25.86 9.66 -17.36
N ALA A 36 25.93 9.51 -18.68
CA ALA A 36 25.87 10.66 -19.60
C ALA A 36 24.43 11.22 -19.68
N SER A 37 23.44 10.35 -19.83
CA SER A 37 22.02 10.77 -19.88
C SER A 37 21.48 11.24 -18.53
N SER A 38 22.03 10.74 -17.41
CA SER A 38 21.62 11.11 -16.07
C SER A 38 22.34 12.34 -15.52
N ALA A 39 23.43 12.78 -16.13
CA ALA A 39 24.29 13.89 -15.67
C ALA A 39 23.52 15.22 -15.44
N ILE A 40 22.50 15.50 -16.25
CA ILE A 40 21.69 16.72 -16.10
C ILE A 40 20.92 16.82 -14.77
N TYR A 41 20.76 15.69 -14.08
CA TYR A 41 20.07 15.62 -12.79
C TYR A 41 21.03 15.63 -11.58
N GLY A 42 22.35 15.75 -11.85
CA GLY A 42 23.38 15.87 -10.83
C GLY A 42 23.59 14.63 -9.98
N SER A 43 24.14 14.81 -8.78
CA SER A 43 24.53 13.70 -7.89
C SER A 43 23.38 12.79 -7.42
N LYS A 44 22.15 13.28 -7.43
CA LYS A 44 20.96 12.50 -7.07
C LYS A 44 20.62 11.40 -8.09
N ALA A 45 21.17 11.49 -9.30
CA ALA A 45 20.95 10.54 -10.38
C ALA A 45 21.90 9.32 -10.38
N GLY A 46 22.76 9.20 -9.36
CA GLY A 46 23.78 8.13 -9.28
C GLY A 46 23.24 6.69 -9.31
N ASN A 47 21.97 6.48 -8.95
CA ASN A 47 21.28 5.17 -9.02
C ASN A 47 20.35 5.04 -10.26
N GLY A 48 20.52 5.93 -11.25
CA GLY A 48 19.65 6.02 -12.41
C GLY A 48 18.47 6.98 -12.22
N VAL A 49 17.80 7.29 -13.32
CA VAL A 49 16.67 8.22 -13.34
C VAL A 49 15.48 7.56 -14.04
N ILE A 50 14.30 7.68 -13.43
CA ILE A 50 13.03 7.27 -14.02
C ILE A 50 12.23 8.53 -14.36
N ILE A 51 12.13 8.82 -15.64
CA ILE A 51 11.35 9.96 -16.14
C ILE A 51 9.94 9.48 -16.39
N VAL A 52 8.97 10.15 -15.79
CA VAL A 52 7.55 9.88 -15.95
C VAL A 52 6.89 11.09 -16.57
N THR A 53 6.32 10.91 -17.75
CA THR A 53 5.55 11.94 -18.44
C THR A 53 4.07 11.58 -18.35
N THR A 54 3.25 12.49 -17.84
CA THR A 54 1.81 12.27 -17.77
C THR A 54 1.10 12.76 -19.03
N LYS A 55 -0.09 12.22 -19.31
CA LYS A 55 -0.92 12.61 -20.45
C LYS A 55 -1.26 14.09 -20.37
N GLN A 56 -1.05 14.79 -21.49
CA GLN A 56 -1.34 16.22 -21.67
C GLN A 56 -2.57 16.41 -22.58
N GLY A 57 -3.10 17.62 -22.59
CA GLY A 57 -4.16 18.01 -23.53
C GLY A 57 -3.73 17.92 -24.98
N GLN A 58 -4.65 17.58 -25.86
CA GLN A 58 -4.42 17.49 -27.30
C GLN A 58 -5.34 18.42 -28.06
N THR A 59 -4.87 18.92 -29.20
CA THR A 59 -5.71 19.71 -30.13
C THR A 59 -6.81 18.82 -30.72
N GLY A 60 -8.03 19.26 -30.70
CA GLY A 60 -9.18 18.55 -31.25
C GLY A 60 -10.45 18.73 -30.44
N LYS A 61 -11.53 18.12 -30.92
CA LYS A 61 -12.82 18.11 -30.21
C LYS A 61 -12.66 17.41 -28.85
N PRO A 62 -13.45 17.81 -27.85
CA PRO A 62 -13.45 17.11 -26.55
C PRO A 62 -13.67 15.62 -26.73
N LYS A 63 -12.77 14.82 -26.15
CA LYS A 63 -12.86 13.36 -26.13
C LYS A 63 -12.99 12.90 -24.68
N VAL A 64 -14.08 12.21 -24.37
CA VAL A 64 -14.33 11.58 -23.08
C VAL A 64 -14.02 10.11 -23.18
N SER A 65 -13.31 9.58 -22.20
CA SER A 65 -13.03 8.14 -22.09
C SER A 65 -13.31 7.65 -20.69
N PHE A 66 -13.84 6.41 -20.62
CA PHE A 66 -14.05 5.68 -19.38
C PHE A 66 -13.30 4.37 -19.45
N SER A 67 -12.67 3.99 -18.35
CA SER A 67 -12.03 2.70 -18.18
C SER A 67 -12.45 2.14 -16.84
N THR A 68 -12.90 0.90 -16.83
CA THR A 68 -13.24 0.18 -15.59
C THR A 68 -12.52 -1.17 -15.59
N GLN A 69 -12.09 -1.59 -14.42
CA GLN A 69 -11.50 -2.89 -14.19
C GLN A 69 -12.07 -3.46 -12.91
N VAL A 70 -12.54 -4.71 -12.96
CA VAL A 70 -13.00 -5.48 -11.82
C VAL A 70 -12.23 -6.79 -11.80
N GLY A 71 -11.83 -7.22 -10.63
CA GLY A 71 -11.13 -8.48 -10.42
C GLY A 71 -11.27 -8.91 -8.96
N TRP A 72 -10.83 -10.11 -8.68
CA TRP A 72 -10.75 -10.62 -7.31
C TRP A 72 -9.39 -11.25 -7.09
N SER A 73 -8.97 -11.24 -5.84
CA SER A 73 -7.75 -11.85 -5.36
C SER A 73 -8.11 -12.91 -4.33
N GLU A 74 -7.41 -14.02 -4.37
CA GLU A 74 -7.55 -15.13 -3.41
C GLU A 74 -6.18 -15.63 -2.99
N ALA A 75 -6.10 -16.36 -1.89
CA ALA A 75 -4.90 -17.06 -1.49
C ALA A 75 -4.65 -18.24 -2.45
N GLN A 76 -3.48 -18.26 -3.11
CA GLN A 76 -3.17 -19.27 -4.12
C GLN A 76 -2.77 -20.62 -3.51
N ASN A 77 -1.99 -20.59 -2.43
CA ASN A 77 -1.45 -21.79 -1.80
C ASN A 77 -1.70 -21.73 -0.31
N TYR A 78 -2.22 -22.82 0.21
CA TYR A 78 -2.29 -23.10 1.63
C TYR A 78 -1.14 -24.01 2.02
N VAL A 79 -0.67 -23.87 3.24
CA VAL A 79 0.32 -24.78 3.82
C VAL A 79 -0.44 -26.00 4.36
N ASP A 80 0.00 -27.19 4.00
CA ASP A 80 -0.52 -28.42 4.58
C ASP A 80 -0.18 -28.46 6.07
N VAL A 81 -1.20 -28.56 6.89
CA VAL A 81 -1.11 -28.65 8.35
C VAL A 81 -1.87 -29.90 8.81
N LEU A 82 -1.58 -30.39 10.02
CA LEU A 82 -2.30 -31.52 10.59
C LEU A 82 -3.77 -31.19 10.78
N GLU A 83 -4.63 -32.13 10.43
CA GLU A 83 -6.04 -32.10 10.82
C GLU A 83 -6.20 -32.44 12.31
N ALA A 84 -7.41 -32.25 12.84
CA ALA A 84 -7.67 -32.34 14.27
C ALA A 84 -7.30 -33.70 14.88
N ASP A 85 -7.62 -34.81 14.19
CA ASP A 85 -7.35 -36.16 14.67
C ASP A 85 -5.84 -36.44 14.73
N ASP A 86 -5.12 -36.16 13.66
CA ASP A 86 -3.67 -36.33 13.59
C ASP A 86 -2.94 -35.42 14.58
N TYR A 87 -3.42 -34.18 14.71
CA TYR A 87 -2.88 -33.26 15.71
C TYR A 87 -3.07 -33.78 17.13
N MET A 88 -4.26 -34.33 17.45
CA MET A 88 -4.57 -34.86 18.76
C MET A 88 -3.71 -36.06 19.08
N ASP A 89 -3.57 -37.01 18.14
CA ASP A 89 -2.73 -38.19 18.28
C ASP A 89 -1.25 -37.82 18.48
N MET A 90 -0.74 -36.89 17.70
CA MET A 90 0.62 -36.35 17.84
C MET A 90 0.88 -35.74 19.22
N ILE A 91 -0.04 -34.92 19.75
CA ILE A 91 0.18 -34.26 21.04
C ILE A 91 0.08 -35.24 22.20
N ILE A 92 -0.82 -36.23 22.13
CA ILE A 92 -0.95 -37.32 23.13
C ILE A 92 0.32 -38.16 23.14
N GLU A 93 0.82 -38.56 21.97
CA GLU A 93 2.06 -39.30 21.84
C GLU A 93 3.24 -38.52 22.44
N ALA A 94 3.40 -37.26 22.09
CA ALA A 94 4.45 -36.39 22.62
C ALA A 94 4.40 -36.28 24.15
N ARG A 95 3.20 -36.16 24.73
CA ARG A 95 3.01 -36.10 26.18
C ARG A 95 3.25 -37.44 26.87
N THR A 96 2.91 -38.54 26.21
CA THR A 96 3.17 -39.90 26.68
C THR A 96 4.67 -40.17 26.71
N ASN A 97 5.37 -39.87 25.63
CA ASN A 97 6.80 -40.12 25.50
C ASN A 97 7.64 -39.30 26.51
N ASN A 98 7.19 -38.13 26.90
CA ASN A 98 7.89 -37.36 27.93
C ASN A 98 7.35 -37.62 29.37
N GLY A 99 6.45 -38.58 29.55
CA GLY A 99 5.93 -38.98 30.86
C GLY A 99 4.99 -37.97 31.52
N SER A 100 4.40 -37.02 30.77
CA SER A 100 3.56 -35.94 31.32
C SER A 100 2.08 -36.07 30.99
N ILE A 101 1.65 -37.09 30.28
CA ILE A 101 0.26 -37.24 29.81
C ILE A 101 -0.77 -37.21 30.94
N GLN A 102 -0.43 -37.77 32.12
CA GLN A 102 -1.28 -37.79 33.31
C GLN A 102 -1.65 -36.39 33.81
N ASN A 103 -0.89 -35.38 33.46
CA ASN A 103 -1.18 -33.99 33.84
C ASN A 103 -2.26 -33.34 32.96
N PHE A 104 -2.69 -34.04 31.89
CA PHE A 104 -3.62 -33.51 30.89
C PHE A 104 -4.82 -34.46 30.64
N PRO A 105 -5.60 -34.82 31.70
CA PRO A 105 -6.70 -35.81 31.56
C PRO A 105 -7.79 -35.31 30.61
N LYS A 106 -8.01 -34.02 30.50
CA LYS A 106 -8.99 -33.45 29.56
C LYS A 106 -8.60 -33.66 28.11
N LEU A 107 -7.31 -33.72 27.77
CA LEU A 107 -6.85 -33.99 26.43
C LEU A 107 -7.27 -35.41 26.00
N ILE A 108 -7.10 -36.40 26.88
CA ILE A 108 -7.53 -37.78 26.68
C ILE A 108 -9.06 -37.84 26.54
N GLN A 109 -9.80 -37.26 27.49
CA GLN A 109 -11.27 -37.22 27.47
C GLN A 109 -11.79 -36.59 26.18
N MET A 110 -11.16 -35.51 25.71
CA MET A 110 -11.53 -34.83 24.51
C MET A 110 -11.32 -35.72 23.26
N ARG A 111 -10.20 -36.45 23.21
CA ARG A 111 -9.92 -37.43 22.15
C ARG A 111 -10.90 -38.60 22.14
N GLU A 112 -11.22 -39.15 23.30
CA GLU A 112 -12.16 -40.28 23.45
C GLU A 112 -13.62 -39.89 23.10
N SER A 113 -14.03 -38.70 23.50
CA SER A 113 -15.38 -38.20 23.22
C SER A 113 -15.60 -37.75 21.78
N GLY A 114 -14.52 -37.44 21.04
CA GLY A 114 -14.60 -36.85 19.71
C GLY A 114 -15.22 -35.44 19.70
N ASN A 115 -15.35 -34.80 20.86
CA ASN A 115 -15.99 -33.49 20.99
C ASN A 115 -14.96 -32.37 20.83
N TYR A 116 -14.50 -32.17 19.59
CA TYR A 116 -13.61 -31.07 19.20
C TYR A 116 -13.87 -30.71 17.73
N GLU A 117 -13.47 -29.50 17.36
CA GLU A 117 -13.58 -28.99 16.01
C GLU A 117 -12.43 -29.50 15.11
N ASN A 118 -12.59 -29.37 13.81
CA ASN A 118 -11.51 -29.48 12.85
C ASN A 118 -11.39 -28.16 12.10
N THR A 119 -10.79 -27.16 12.76
CA THR A 119 -10.73 -25.80 12.25
C THR A 119 -9.56 -25.61 11.30
N ASN A 120 -9.84 -25.25 10.06
CA ASN A 120 -8.84 -24.72 9.15
C ASN A 120 -8.64 -23.22 9.45
N TRP A 121 -7.60 -22.92 10.21
CA TRP A 121 -7.29 -21.54 10.60
C TRP A 121 -6.86 -20.65 9.42
N GLN A 122 -6.36 -21.23 8.34
CA GLN A 122 -6.04 -20.47 7.13
C GLN A 122 -7.31 -20.00 6.44
N ASP A 123 -8.33 -20.86 6.29
CA ASP A 123 -9.64 -20.47 5.77
C ASP A 123 -10.32 -19.39 6.66
N ALA A 124 -10.09 -19.47 7.97
CA ALA A 124 -10.67 -18.52 8.91
C ALA A 124 -10.11 -17.10 8.78
N ILE A 125 -8.89 -16.93 8.26
CA ILE A 125 -8.24 -15.61 8.11
C ILE A 125 -8.26 -15.06 6.70
N PHE A 126 -8.39 -15.92 5.67
CA PHE A 126 -8.42 -15.50 4.29
C PHE A 126 -9.84 -15.30 3.77
N ARG A 127 -9.96 -14.50 2.72
CA ARG A 127 -11.21 -14.28 1.98
C ARG A 127 -10.92 -14.05 0.50
N ASN A 128 -11.93 -14.29 -0.32
CA ASN A 128 -11.95 -13.77 -1.68
C ASN A 128 -12.17 -12.25 -1.63
N ALA A 129 -11.24 -11.50 -2.20
CA ALA A 129 -11.18 -10.05 -2.09
C ALA A 129 -11.56 -9.39 -3.42
N LEU A 130 -12.62 -8.57 -3.41
CA LEU A 130 -13.08 -7.84 -4.59
C LEU A 130 -12.24 -6.58 -4.81
N ASN A 131 -11.73 -6.43 -6.03
CA ASN A 131 -10.92 -5.29 -6.45
C ASN A 131 -11.57 -4.63 -7.65
N TYR A 132 -11.73 -3.30 -7.59
CA TYR A 132 -12.25 -2.56 -8.72
C TYR A 132 -11.63 -1.17 -8.80
N ARG A 133 -11.45 -0.72 -10.03
CA ARG A 133 -10.99 0.63 -10.34
C ARG A 133 -11.76 1.21 -11.50
N GLY A 134 -11.96 2.51 -11.48
CA GLY A 134 -12.57 3.26 -12.55
C GLY A 134 -11.81 4.55 -12.80
N THR A 135 -11.69 4.94 -14.07
CA THR A 135 -11.07 6.20 -14.49
C THR A 135 -11.95 6.85 -15.54
N ALA A 136 -12.24 8.12 -15.37
CA ALA A 136 -12.88 8.98 -16.35
C ALA A 136 -11.90 10.07 -16.78
N THR A 137 -11.73 10.29 -18.07
CA THR A 137 -10.81 11.30 -18.59
C THR A 137 -11.53 12.13 -19.66
N ILE A 138 -11.31 13.44 -19.64
CA ILE A 138 -11.68 14.35 -20.72
C ILE A 138 -10.44 15.10 -21.20
N THR A 139 -10.19 15.06 -22.51
CA THR A 139 -9.09 15.76 -23.16
C THR A 139 -9.59 16.48 -24.39
N GLY A 140 -9.01 17.61 -24.69
CA GLY A 140 -9.38 18.41 -25.87
C GLY A 140 -8.60 19.71 -25.94
N GLY A 141 -8.92 20.53 -26.91
CA GLY A 141 -8.33 21.84 -27.03
C GLY A 141 -8.27 22.38 -28.45
N THR A 142 -7.75 23.58 -28.53
CA THR A 142 -7.44 24.31 -29.77
C THR A 142 -5.92 24.47 -29.91
N GLU A 143 -5.46 25.12 -30.95
CA GLU A 143 -4.05 25.53 -31.08
C GLU A 143 -3.60 26.48 -29.95
N VAL A 144 -4.57 27.23 -29.37
CA VAL A 144 -4.29 28.21 -28.31
C VAL A 144 -4.36 27.60 -26.94
N LEU A 145 -5.35 26.76 -26.66
CA LEU A 145 -5.57 26.19 -25.32
C LEU A 145 -5.84 24.69 -25.43
N LYS A 146 -5.06 23.88 -24.69
CA LYS A 146 -5.25 22.46 -24.55
C LYS A 146 -5.51 22.11 -23.09
N TYR A 147 -6.31 21.10 -22.87
CA TYR A 147 -6.64 20.64 -21.52
C TYR A 147 -6.76 19.13 -21.43
N ASN A 148 -6.46 18.61 -20.24
CA ASN A 148 -6.67 17.23 -19.83
C ASN A 148 -7.16 17.21 -18.41
N PHE A 149 -8.25 16.48 -18.13
CA PHE A 149 -8.73 16.19 -16.77
C PHE A 149 -9.00 14.72 -16.64
N SER A 150 -8.62 14.15 -15.51
CA SER A 150 -9.00 12.80 -15.12
C SER A 150 -9.47 12.74 -13.68
N ALA A 151 -10.40 11.83 -13.43
CA ALA A 151 -10.83 11.42 -12.10
C ALA A 151 -10.77 9.90 -12.02
N ASN A 152 -10.24 9.39 -10.92
CA ASN A 152 -10.11 7.96 -10.72
C ASN A 152 -10.54 7.55 -9.32
N TYR A 153 -11.08 6.34 -9.23
CA TYR A 153 -11.42 5.66 -7.99
C TYR A 153 -10.86 4.24 -8.04
N GLN A 154 -10.32 3.78 -6.92
CA GLN A 154 -9.79 2.45 -6.74
C GLN A 154 -10.20 1.93 -5.36
N ASN A 155 -10.72 0.70 -5.33
CA ASN A 155 -10.94 -0.06 -4.11
C ASN A 155 -10.28 -1.42 -4.27
N GLU A 156 -9.41 -1.76 -3.36
CA GLU A 156 -8.76 -3.06 -3.26
C GLU A 156 -8.99 -3.59 -1.86
N ASP A 157 -9.83 -4.60 -1.77
CA ASP A 157 -9.92 -5.39 -0.55
C ASP A 157 -8.72 -6.34 -0.49
N GLY A 158 -8.16 -6.54 0.69
CA GLY A 158 -7.08 -7.50 0.87
C GLY A 158 -7.60 -8.90 1.12
N ILE A 159 -6.79 -9.92 0.80
CA ILE A 159 -7.12 -11.33 1.04
C ILE A 159 -7.17 -11.70 2.53
N LEU A 160 -6.48 -10.97 3.40
CA LEU A 160 -6.66 -11.07 4.84
C LEU A 160 -7.92 -10.32 5.27
N LEU A 161 -8.67 -10.88 6.20
CA LEU A 161 -9.86 -10.24 6.77
C LEU A 161 -9.53 -8.81 7.23
N ASN A 162 -10.49 -7.88 7.05
CA ASN A 162 -10.42 -6.51 7.54
C ASN A 162 -9.24 -5.67 6.99
N SER A 163 -8.64 -6.06 5.87
CA SER A 163 -7.62 -5.28 5.18
C SER A 163 -8.18 -4.65 3.90
N PHE A 164 -7.76 -3.43 3.58
CA PHE A 164 -8.20 -2.73 2.37
C PHE A 164 -7.28 -1.58 1.98
N TYR A 165 -7.36 -1.19 0.70
CA TYR A 165 -6.82 0.05 0.15
C TYR A 165 -7.88 0.74 -0.71
N LYS A 166 -8.15 2.03 -0.44
CA LYS A 166 -9.07 2.87 -1.20
C LYS A 166 -8.38 4.14 -1.64
N ARG A 167 -8.61 4.55 -2.88
CA ARG A 167 -7.99 5.75 -3.44
C ARG A 167 -8.99 6.51 -4.30
N VAL A 168 -8.99 7.83 -4.17
CA VAL A 168 -9.64 8.77 -5.07
C VAL A 168 -8.57 9.73 -5.58
N GLY A 169 -8.47 9.91 -6.88
CA GLY A 169 -7.54 10.83 -7.49
C GLY A 169 -8.24 11.74 -8.49
N ILE A 170 -7.79 12.98 -8.54
CA ILE A 170 -8.13 13.94 -9.59
C ILE A 170 -6.85 14.54 -10.14
N LYS A 171 -6.81 14.71 -11.45
CA LYS A 171 -5.71 15.36 -12.17
C LYS A 171 -6.28 16.35 -13.16
N GLY A 172 -5.62 17.48 -13.30
CA GLY A 172 -5.94 18.46 -14.32
C GLY A 172 -4.68 19.07 -14.92
N GLY A 173 -4.74 19.38 -16.20
CA GLY A 173 -3.67 20.06 -16.91
C GLY A 173 -4.20 21.01 -17.96
N PHE A 174 -3.56 22.17 -18.05
CA PHE A 174 -3.80 23.19 -19.07
C PHE A 174 -2.48 23.60 -19.71
N GLU A 175 -2.48 23.77 -21.00
CA GLU A 175 -1.39 24.36 -21.76
C GLU A 175 -1.97 25.44 -22.68
N ALA A 176 -1.47 26.68 -22.52
CA ALA A 176 -1.89 27.81 -23.34
C ALA A 176 -0.71 28.36 -24.15
N ASN A 177 -0.86 28.41 -25.47
CA ASN A 177 0.02 29.10 -26.40
C ASN A 177 -0.46 30.55 -26.54
N LEU A 178 0.05 31.46 -25.69
CA LEU A 178 -0.34 32.88 -25.69
C LEU A 178 0.11 33.58 -26.97
N SER A 179 1.19 33.09 -27.58
CA SER A 179 1.66 33.48 -28.90
C SER A 179 2.55 32.39 -29.47
N LYS A 180 3.06 32.56 -30.71
CA LYS A 180 4.07 31.66 -31.31
C LYS A 180 5.36 31.56 -30.48
N LYS A 181 5.58 32.50 -29.57
CA LYS A 181 6.80 32.60 -28.75
C LYS A 181 6.58 32.37 -27.28
N ILE A 182 5.35 32.35 -26.79
CA ILE A 182 5.03 32.31 -25.35
C ILE A 182 4.05 31.18 -25.07
N LYS A 183 4.45 30.30 -24.16
CA LYS A 183 3.65 29.18 -23.67
C LYS A 183 3.56 29.21 -22.14
N LEU A 184 2.39 28.93 -21.62
CA LEU A 184 2.12 28.74 -20.20
C LEU A 184 1.51 27.34 -19.98
N GLY A 185 1.95 26.64 -18.96
CA GLY A 185 1.32 25.39 -18.56
C GLY A 185 1.12 25.29 -17.07
N VAL A 186 0.03 24.63 -16.68
CA VAL A 186 -0.29 24.33 -15.29
C VAL A 186 -0.80 22.89 -15.23
N ASN A 187 -0.22 22.08 -14.35
CA ASN A 187 -0.67 20.73 -14.06
C ASN A 187 -0.87 20.59 -12.55
N PHE A 188 -1.88 19.86 -12.15
CA PHE A 188 -2.06 19.46 -10.75
C PHE A 188 -2.58 18.02 -10.67
N SER A 189 -2.23 17.36 -9.60
CA SER A 189 -2.73 16.03 -9.25
C SER A 189 -2.92 15.96 -7.74
N THR A 190 -4.11 15.59 -7.32
CA THR A 190 -4.42 15.39 -5.90
C THR A 190 -4.97 13.99 -5.70
N THR A 191 -4.42 13.27 -4.74
CA THR A 191 -4.82 11.90 -4.42
C THR A 191 -5.13 11.81 -2.93
N TYR A 192 -6.32 11.35 -2.60
CA TYR A 192 -6.69 10.89 -1.28
C TYR A 192 -6.60 9.36 -1.25
N SER A 193 -5.93 8.81 -0.25
CA SER A 193 -5.90 7.37 -0.03
C SER A 193 -6.21 7.02 1.43
N LYS A 194 -6.86 5.87 1.61
CA LYS A 194 -7.09 5.27 2.92
C LYS A 194 -6.76 3.79 2.84
N ARG A 195 -6.01 3.29 3.82
CA ARG A 195 -5.66 1.87 3.92
C ARG A 195 -5.76 1.39 5.35
N ARG A 196 -6.12 0.12 5.50
CA ARG A 196 -5.94 -0.64 6.74
C ARG A 196 -4.93 -1.75 6.48
N LEU A 197 -3.84 -1.70 7.22
CA LEU A 197 -2.77 -2.68 7.12
C LEU A 197 -2.99 -3.74 8.20
N GLN A 198 -2.83 -4.99 7.81
CA GLN A 198 -2.68 -6.12 8.71
C GLN A 198 -1.22 -6.57 8.71
N GLN A 199 -0.77 -7.14 9.79
CA GLN A 199 0.60 -7.65 9.91
C GLN A 199 0.62 -9.14 9.55
N PRO A 200 0.95 -9.50 8.30
CA PRO A 200 0.86 -10.89 7.83
C PRO A 200 1.95 -11.78 8.44
N THR A 201 3.14 -11.22 8.68
CA THR A 201 4.30 -11.95 9.20
C THR A 201 4.88 -11.25 10.41
N GLY A 202 5.42 -12.01 11.36
CA GLY A 202 6.09 -11.48 12.54
C GLY A 202 7.52 -11.05 12.27
N GLY A 203 8.02 -10.11 13.09
CA GLY A 203 9.35 -9.54 12.94
C GLY A 203 10.48 -10.28 13.64
N ASN A 204 10.20 -11.17 14.61
CA ASN A 204 11.20 -11.89 15.41
C ASN A 204 10.85 -13.36 15.56
N THR A 205 11.89 -14.20 15.68
CA THR A 205 11.80 -15.67 15.76
C THR A 205 11.19 -16.20 17.07
N GLU A 206 11.07 -15.37 18.10
CA GLU A 206 10.55 -15.76 19.41
C GLU A 206 9.06 -15.42 19.63
N ASP A 207 8.53 -14.47 18.85
CA ASP A 207 7.11 -14.07 18.94
C ASP A 207 6.38 -14.43 17.64
N VAL A 208 5.40 -15.31 17.74
CA VAL A 208 4.45 -15.60 16.64
C VAL A 208 3.50 -14.40 16.49
N THR A 209 4.02 -13.29 15.96
CA THR A 209 3.30 -12.01 15.91
C THR A 209 2.51 -11.81 14.63
N GLY A 210 2.91 -12.45 13.53
CA GLY A 210 2.21 -12.36 12.24
C GLY A 210 0.96 -13.24 12.20
N VAL A 211 -0.10 -12.73 11.62
CA VAL A 211 -1.41 -13.41 11.57
C VAL A 211 -1.34 -14.75 10.85
N ILE A 212 -0.58 -14.86 9.76
CA ILE A 212 -0.41 -16.13 9.04
C ILE A 212 0.35 -17.14 9.90
N ALA A 213 1.42 -16.73 10.56
CA ALA A 213 2.18 -17.60 11.45
C ALA A 213 1.33 -18.06 12.66
N GLN A 214 0.48 -17.17 13.19
CA GLN A 214 -0.49 -17.53 14.23
C GLN A 214 -1.47 -18.59 13.69
N ALA A 215 -2.05 -18.40 12.51
CA ALA A 215 -2.99 -19.36 11.92
C ALA A 215 -2.36 -20.74 11.69
N LEU A 216 -1.11 -20.79 11.24
CA LEU A 216 -0.38 -22.05 11.04
C LEU A 216 0.00 -22.76 12.36
N SER A 217 0.06 -22.02 13.46
CA SER A 217 0.44 -22.53 14.78
C SER A 217 -0.75 -22.85 15.69
N MET A 218 -1.95 -22.38 15.33
CA MET A 218 -3.16 -22.63 16.12
C MET A 218 -3.58 -24.10 16.05
N PRO A 219 -3.90 -24.71 17.20
CA PRO A 219 -4.42 -26.08 17.23
C PRO A 219 -5.73 -26.19 16.44
N PRO A 220 -5.84 -27.14 15.51
CA PRO A 220 -7.06 -27.33 14.70
C PRO A 220 -8.26 -27.83 15.53
N ILE A 221 -8.02 -28.39 16.69
CA ILE A 221 -9.05 -28.90 17.63
C ILE A 221 -9.87 -27.80 18.30
N LEU A 222 -9.53 -26.51 18.10
CA LEU A 222 -10.18 -25.37 18.75
C LEU A 222 -11.10 -24.64 17.77
N PRO A 223 -12.32 -24.24 18.17
CA PRO A 223 -13.19 -23.41 17.35
C PRO A 223 -12.64 -21.98 17.24
N VAL A 224 -13.02 -21.25 16.20
CA VAL A 224 -12.72 -19.82 16.08
C VAL A 224 -13.45 -19.02 17.18
N TYR A 225 -14.70 -19.36 17.42
CA TYR A 225 -15.55 -18.74 18.43
C TYR A 225 -16.07 -19.77 19.42
N GLN A 226 -16.18 -19.37 20.68
CA GLN A 226 -16.87 -20.14 21.70
C GLN A 226 -18.39 -20.07 21.51
N ASN A 227 -19.14 -20.96 22.19
CA ASN A 227 -20.60 -21.00 22.11
C ASN A 227 -21.30 -19.72 22.55
N ASN A 228 -20.63 -18.89 23.37
CA ASN A 228 -21.12 -17.58 23.81
C ASN A 228 -20.77 -16.44 22.82
N GLY A 229 -20.12 -16.75 21.70
CA GLY A 229 -19.70 -15.79 20.68
C GLY A 229 -18.34 -15.12 20.92
N ASP A 230 -17.67 -15.40 22.02
CA ASP A 230 -16.33 -14.88 22.29
C ASP A 230 -15.29 -15.57 21.38
N TYR A 231 -14.20 -14.87 21.08
CA TYR A 231 -13.06 -15.48 20.41
C TYR A 231 -12.41 -16.54 21.29
N THR A 232 -12.07 -17.69 20.73
CA THR A 232 -11.30 -18.69 21.45
C THR A 232 -9.91 -18.17 21.79
N GLN A 233 -9.58 -18.17 23.08
CA GLN A 233 -8.25 -17.89 23.60
C GLN A 233 -7.76 -19.10 24.40
N ILE A 234 -6.59 -19.65 24.06
CA ILE A 234 -6.09 -20.90 24.64
C ILE A 234 -5.97 -20.76 26.17
N ALA A 235 -5.32 -19.70 26.63
CA ALA A 235 -5.10 -19.46 28.05
C ALA A 235 -6.40 -19.31 28.87
N GLN A 236 -7.48 -18.83 28.24
CA GLN A 236 -8.76 -18.59 28.90
C GLN A 236 -9.67 -19.84 28.91
N HIS A 237 -9.70 -20.57 27.78
CA HIS A 237 -10.67 -21.63 27.56
C HIS A 237 -10.06 -23.04 27.64
N TYR A 238 -8.75 -23.17 27.36
CA TYR A 238 -8.09 -24.46 27.15
C TYR A 238 -6.72 -24.57 27.84
N ALA A 239 -6.51 -23.82 28.91
CA ALA A 239 -5.24 -23.81 29.67
C ALA A 239 -4.83 -25.21 30.17
N ASP A 240 -5.82 -26.03 30.50
CA ASP A 240 -5.66 -27.39 31.03
C ASP A 240 -5.42 -28.50 29.97
N LEU A 241 -5.44 -28.13 28.70
CA LEU A 241 -5.02 -29.04 27.61
C LEU A 241 -3.50 -29.06 27.40
N GLY A 242 -2.74 -28.21 28.09
CA GLY A 242 -1.29 -28.10 27.91
C GLY A 242 -0.86 -27.54 26.56
N LEU A 243 -1.74 -26.79 25.90
CA LEU A 243 -1.45 -26.11 24.65
C LEU A 243 -0.61 -24.85 24.90
N ASN A 244 0.05 -24.37 23.85
CA ASN A 244 0.82 -23.12 23.95
C ASN A 244 -0.11 -21.91 24.17
N ASN A 245 -0.12 -21.39 25.37
CA ASN A 245 -0.98 -20.30 25.80
C ASN A 245 -0.54 -18.90 25.31
N GLN A 246 0.60 -18.80 24.64
CA GLN A 246 1.06 -17.56 24.00
C GLN A 246 0.43 -17.34 22.62
N LEU A 247 -0.12 -18.41 22.02
CA LEU A 247 -0.84 -18.31 20.77
C LEU A 247 -2.15 -17.52 20.95
N ARG A 248 -2.41 -16.66 20.00
CA ARG A 248 -3.61 -15.82 19.97
C ARG A 248 -4.49 -16.20 18.80
N ASN A 249 -5.78 -16.03 18.97
CA ASN A 249 -6.73 -16.25 17.90
C ASN A 249 -6.45 -15.27 16.75
N PRO A 250 -6.03 -15.76 15.56
CA PRO A 250 -5.65 -14.88 14.45
C PRO A 250 -6.83 -14.09 13.89
N VAL A 251 -8.06 -14.62 13.99
CA VAL A 251 -9.27 -13.91 13.56
C VAL A 251 -9.54 -12.71 14.47
N SER A 252 -9.39 -12.89 15.80
CA SER A 252 -9.51 -11.78 16.73
C SER A 252 -8.47 -10.69 16.47
N ASN A 253 -7.24 -11.09 16.14
CA ASN A 253 -6.17 -10.16 15.79
C ASN A 253 -6.55 -9.32 14.57
N LEU A 254 -7.12 -9.93 13.52
CA LEU A 254 -7.54 -9.22 12.31
C LEU A 254 -8.73 -8.28 12.53
N LEU A 255 -9.68 -8.67 13.36
CA LEU A 255 -10.93 -7.93 13.51
C LEU A 255 -10.87 -6.85 14.59
N GLU A 256 -10.12 -7.08 15.67
CA GLU A 256 -10.03 -6.18 16.81
C GLU A 256 -8.91 -5.13 16.70
N ASN A 257 -7.86 -5.41 15.93
CA ASN A 257 -6.80 -4.44 15.68
C ASN A 257 -7.19 -3.47 14.57
N ARG A 258 -6.78 -2.21 14.73
CA ARG A 258 -6.91 -1.19 13.71
C ARG A 258 -5.58 -0.49 13.48
N ASN A 259 -5.15 -0.48 12.24
CA ASN A 259 -4.00 0.32 11.78
C ASN A 259 -4.44 1.04 10.50
N ASP A 260 -5.22 2.09 10.70
CA ASP A 260 -5.81 2.89 9.62
C ASP A 260 -4.88 4.06 9.28
N LYS A 261 -4.42 4.10 8.06
CA LYS A 261 -3.64 5.24 7.53
C LYS A 261 -4.41 5.88 6.39
N TRP A 262 -4.55 7.21 6.44
CA TRP A 262 -4.98 7.98 5.29
C TRP A 262 -3.96 9.06 4.95
N SER A 263 -3.94 9.46 3.69
CA SER A 263 -3.11 10.56 3.23
C SER A 263 -3.78 11.34 2.11
N ILE A 264 -3.50 12.65 2.07
CA ILE A 264 -3.79 13.52 0.93
C ILE A 264 -2.44 13.97 0.40
N ARG A 265 -2.19 13.70 -0.88
CA ARG A 265 -1.00 14.15 -1.58
C ARG A 265 -1.41 15.01 -2.76
N THR A 266 -0.79 16.18 -2.88
CA THR A 266 -0.98 17.08 -4.02
C THR A 266 0.36 17.34 -4.67
N MET A 267 0.41 17.29 -5.98
CA MET A 267 1.53 17.74 -6.80
C MET A 267 1.01 18.74 -7.80
N SER A 268 1.64 19.89 -7.86
CA SER A 268 1.31 20.96 -8.80
C SER A 268 2.56 21.44 -9.50
N ASN A 269 2.46 21.70 -10.78
CA ASN A 269 3.52 22.26 -11.62
C ASN A 269 2.94 23.43 -12.42
N ALA A 270 3.62 24.55 -12.42
CA ALA A 270 3.36 25.66 -13.32
C ALA A 270 4.64 26.02 -14.07
N TYR A 271 4.56 26.24 -15.36
CA TYR A 271 5.71 26.65 -16.15
C TYR A 271 5.37 27.75 -17.14
N PHE A 272 6.37 28.56 -17.41
CA PHE A 272 6.36 29.61 -18.40
C PHE A 272 7.53 29.42 -19.34
N GLU A 273 7.26 29.42 -20.64
CA GLU A 273 8.25 29.19 -21.70
C GLU A 273 8.21 30.34 -22.71
N VAL A 274 9.38 30.86 -23.05
CA VAL A 274 9.57 31.92 -24.03
C VAL A 274 10.61 31.52 -25.05
N LYS A 275 10.31 31.77 -26.34
CA LYS A 275 11.21 31.60 -27.48
C LYS A 275 11.57 32.98 -28.07
N PRO A 276 12.54 33.71 -27.46
CA PRO A 276 12.83 35.11 -27.85
C PRO A 276 13.41 35.19 -29.26
N ILE A 277 14.29 34.25 -29.61
CA ILE A 277 14.92 34.15 -30.94
C ILE A 277 14.88 32.71 -31.45
N LYS A 278 15.14 32.50 -32.74
CA LYS A 278 15.19 31.16 -33.33
C LYS A 278 16.22 30.30 -32.64
N GLY A 279 15.82 29.10 -32.24
CA GLY A 279 16.65 28.11 -31.54
C GLY A 279 16.76 28.29 -30.04
N LEU A 280 16.48 29.47 -29.44
CA LEU A 280 16.58 29.68 -28.00
C LEU A 280 15.22 29.49 -27.34
N THR A 281 15.15 28.58 -26.36
CA THR A 281 14.00 28.35 -25.49
C THR A 281 14.41 28.62 -24.04
N LEU A 282 13.75 29.55 -23.41
CA LEU A 282 13.86 29.82 -21.96
C LEU A 282 12.62 29.29 -21.27
N ARG A 283 12.79 28.44 -20.29
CA ARG A 283 11.68 27.88 -19.49
C ARG A 283 11.96 28.03 -18.01
N THR A 284 10.99 28.57 -17.29
CA THR A 284 10.99 28.58 -15.85
C THR A 284 9.80 27.77 -15.35
N SER A 285 10.01 26.96 -14.31
CA SER A 285 8.95 26.13 -13.72
C SER A 285 9.02 26.13 -12.20
N VAL A 286 7.84 26.13 -11.58
CA VAL A 286 7.66 25.99 -10.14
C VAL A 286 6.84 24.73 -9.89
N ASN A 287 7.38 23.85 -9.05
CA ASN A 287 6.73 22.65 -8.61
C ASN A 287 6.45 22.75 -7.11
N PHE A 288 5.25 22.38 -6.71
CA PHE A 288 4.83 22.38 -5.32
C PHE A 288 4.16 21.06 -4.98
N THR A 289 4.66 20.38 -3.94
CA THR A 289 4.09 19.13 -3.46
C THR A 289 3.69 19.28 -2.00
N THR A 290 2.56 18.70 -1.64
CA THR A 290 2.11 18.59 -0.25
C THR A 290 1.76 17.15 0.08
N ASN A 291 2.00 16.78 1.33
CA ASN A 291 1.58 15.51 1.90
C ASN A 291 1.03 15.73 3.29
N ALA A 292 -0.26 15.48 3.47
CA ALA A 292 -0.90 15.40 4.77
C ALA A 292 -1.25 13.95 5.04
N ALA A 293 -0.80 13.40 6.15
CA ALA A 293 -1.05 12.00 6.51
C ALA A 293 -1.44 11.87 7.97
N LYS A 294 -2.27 10.87 8.25
CA LYS A 294 -2.68 10.50 9.60
C LYS A 294 -2.73 8.99 9.69
N GLN A 295 -2.22 8.46 10.79
CA GLN A 295 -2.30 7.05 11.15
C GLN A 295 -2.94 6.91 12.53
N ASP A 296 -4.01 6.13 12.61
CA ASP A 296 -4.67 5.74 13.83
C ASP A 296 -4.35 4.25 14.06
N TYR A 297 -3.63 3.96 15.11
CA TYR A 297 -3.36 2.62 15.60
C TYR A 297 -4.15 2.36 16.85
N TYR A 298 -4.76 1.19 16.94
CA TYR A 298 -5.47 0.70 18.12
C TYR A 298 -5.26 -0.81 18.21
N GLN A 299 -4.89 -1.27 19.39
CA GLN A 299 -4.76 -2.68 19.73
C GLN A 299 -5.68 -2.97 20.92
N SER A 300 -6.57 -3.95 20.75
CA SER A 300 -7.51 -4.36 21.78
C SER A 300 -6.79 -5.06 22.94
N ALA A 301 -7.32 -4.90 24.15
CA ALA A 301 -6.86 -5.59 25.36
C ALA A 301 -6.88 -7.12 25.22
N PHE A 302 -7.79 -7.67 24.42
CA PHE A 302 -7.87 -9.10 24.11
C PHE A 302 -6.63 -9.64 23.40
N LEU A 303 -5.84 -8.78 22.78
CA LEU A 303 -4.67 -9.17 21.99
C LEU A 303 -3.35 -9.00 22.72
N LEU A 304 -3.32 -8.20 23.77
CA LEU A 304 -2.08 -7.90 24.49
C LEU A 304 -1.69 -8.96 25.54
N GLY A 305 -2.44 -10.04 25.67
CA GLY A 305 -2.17 -11.30 26.38
C GLY A 305 -1.00 -11.41 27.36
N LYS A 306 -0.57 -10.32 27.99
CA LYS A 306 0.53 -10.34 28.95
C LYS A 306 0.12 -10.88 30.33
N SER A 307 -1.14 -11.16 30.59
CA SER A 307 -1.53 -11.66 31.90
C SER A 307 -2.85 -12.40 31.92
N TYR A 308 -2.92 -13.52 31.20
CA TYR A 308 -3.82 -14.58 31.64
C TYR A 308 -3.11 -15.53 32.63
N THR A 309 -2.37 -14.98 33.56
CA THR A 309 -1.92 -15.73 34.74
C THR A 309 -3.05 -15.72 35.78
N GLY A 310 -3.85 -16.77 35.72
CA GLY A 310 -4.86 -17.10 36.73
C GLY A 310 -6.23 -16.55 36.44
N ASN A 311 -7.21 -17.44 36.46
CA ASN A 311 -8.68 -17.35 36.67
C ASN A 311 -9.41 -15.99 36.47
N LYS A 312 -8.98 -15.10 35.60
CA LYS A 312 -9.71 -13.87 35.32
C LYS A 312 -10.33 -13.94 33.93
N SER A 313 -11.62 -14.11 33.90
CA SER A 313 -12.49 -13.99 32.75
C SER A 313 -12.70 -12.54 32.26
N THR A 314 -11.90 -11.60 32.74
CA THR A 314 -12.00 -10.19 32.32
C THR A 314 -10.73 -9.75 31.61
N PRO A 315 -10.87 -9.07 30.45
CA PRO A 315 -9.74 -8.48 29.76
C PRO A 315 -8.99 -7.53 30.70
N ASP A 316 -7.67 -7.57 30.67
CA ASP A 316 -6.88 -6.55 31.38
C ASP A 316 -6.98 -5.23 30.60
N LEU A 317 -7.92 -4.38 31.00
CA LEU A 317 -8.15 -3.07 30.39
C LEU A 317 -6.93 -2.13 30.49
N THR A 318 -5.92 -2.47 31.31
CA THR A 318 -4.66 -1.72 31.37
C THR A 318 -3.74 -1.99 30.19
N SER A 319 -4.08 -2.98 29.38
CA SER A 319 -3.29 -3.43 28.23
C SER A 319 -3.78 -2.89 26.87
N ILE A 320 -4.72 -1.95 26.85
CA ILE A 320 -5.12 -1.27 25.61
C ILE A 320 -3.96 -0.38 25.18
N ASP A 321 -3.52 -0.57 23.92
CA ASP A 321 -2.52 0.29 23.30
C ASP A 321 -3.13 1.02 22.10
N GLY A 322 -2.74 2.27 21.94
CA GLY A 322 -3.19 3.06 20.83
C GLY A 322 -2.45 4.38 20.70
N TYR A 323 -2.20 4.77 19.46
CA TYR A 323 -1.60 6.06 19.17
C TYR A 323 -2.19 6.67 17.90
N ARG A 324 -2.06 7.97 17.81
CA ARG A 324 -2.36 8.74 16.61
C ARG A 324 -1.12 9.48 16.16
N LEU A 325 -0.70 9.24 14.93
CA LEU A 325 0.34 10.01 14.27
C LEU A 325 -0.32 10.89 13.21
N SER A 326 0.11 12.15 13.13
CA SER A 326 -0.27 13.05 12.04
C SER A 326 0.93 13.81 11.58
N GLY A 327 1.02 14.04 10.28
CA GLY A 327 2.13 14.75 9.67
C GLY A 327 1.63 15.58 8.50
N PHE A 328 2.28 16.72 8.32
CA PHE A 328 2.14 17.57 7.15
C PHE A 328 3.53 17.92 6.64
N GLY A 329 3.73 17.76 5.34
CA GLY A 329 4.96 18.12 4.67
C GLY A 329 4.67 18.86 3.38
N TYR A 330 5.59 19.73 2.98
CA TYR A 330 5.56 20.36 1.67
C TYR A 330 6.97 20.46 1.10
N ASN A 331 7.06 20.47 -0.23
CA ASN A 331 8.30 20.77 -0.95
C ASN A 331 7.96 21.74 -2.08
N ALA A 332 8.85 22.71 -2.28
CA ALA A 332 8.82 23.62 -3.41
C ALA A 332 10.14 23.48 -4.19
N TYR A 333 10.03 23.37 -5.49
CA TYR A 333 11.16 23.27 -6.38
C TYR A 333 10.99 24.23 -7.54
N TRP A 334 11.97 25.10 -7.72
CA TRP A 334 12.02 26.04 -8.82
C TRP A 334 13.20 25.72 -9.72
N SER A 335 12.97 25.70 -11.02
CA SER A 335 14.02 25.54 -12.02
C SER A 335 13.84 26.52 -13.18
N THR A 336 14.95 26.94 -13.73
CA THR A 336 14.99 27.72 -14.96
C THR A 336 16.02 27.07 -15.87
N THR A 337 15.65 26.85 -17.13
CA THR A 337 16.52 26.26 -18.14
C THR A 337 16.58 27.16 -19.37
N ALA A 338 17.74 27.20 -19.99
CA ALA A 338 17.94 27.80 -21.29
C ALA A 338 18.43 26.70 -22.25
N THR A 339 17.67 26.42 -23.29
CA THR A 339 18.03 25.44 -24.31
C THR A 339 18.29 26.16 -25.63
N TYR A 340 19.43 25.92 -26.22
CA TYR A 340 19.76 26.42 -27.56
C TYR A 340 19.91 25.26 -28.51
N ASP A 341 19.01 25.22 -29.51
CA ASP A 341 18.90 24.14 -30.49
C ASP A 341 18.87 24.76 -31.89
N VAL A 342 19.97 24.59 -32.61
CA VAL A 342 20.16 25.20 -33.92
C VAL A 342 20.93 24.24 -34.88
N THR A 343 20.49 24.17 -36.12
CA THR A 343 21.20 23.52 -37.19
C THR A 343 21.87 24.56 -38.09
N PHE A 344 23.18 24.47 -38.22
CA PHE A 344 24.01 25.32 -39.08
C PHE A 344 24.26 24.63 -40.42
N ASN A 345 24.06 25.36 -41.51
CA ASN A 345 24.34 24.89 -42.89
C ASN A 345 23.76 23.53 -43.22
N GLU A 346 22.62 23.17 -42.59
CA GLU A 346 21.94 21.86 -42.79
C GLU A 346 22.82 20.63 -42.46
N LYS A 347 24.01 20.82 -41.90
CA LYS A 347 24.98 19.74 -41.62
C LYS A 347 25.41 19.63 -40.19
N HIS A 348 25.38 20.71 -39.40
CA HIS A 348 25.88 20.74 -38.05
C HIS A 348 24.73 21.09 -37.09
N HIS A 349 24.38 20.17 -36.23
CA HIS A 349 23.35 20.36 -35.21
C HIS A 349 23.99 20.59 -33.85
N LEU A 350 23.69 21.75 -33.23
CA LEU A 350 24.08 22.08 -31.85
C LEU A 350 22.85 22.10 -30.96
N ASN A 351 22.87 21.23 -29.95
CA ASN A 351 21.89 21.27 -28.88
C ASN A 351 22.65 21.42 -27.56
N THR A 352 22.37 22.48 -26.80
CA THR A 352 22.96 22.73 -25.49
C THR A 352 21.90 23.23 -24.52
N MET A 353 22.02 22.84 -23.26
CA MET A 353 21.10 23.22 -22.18
C MET A 353 21.91 23.62 -20.95
N ILE A 354 21.48 24.70 -20.32
CA ILE A 354 21.96 25.21 -19.03
C ILE A 354 20.80 25.31 -18.07
#